data_d4d610b47841cbf773a6753c682d71e6
#
_entry.id   d4d610b47841cbf773a6753c682d71e6
#
_cell.length_a   1.000
_cell.length_b   1.000
_cell.length_c   1.000
_cell.angle_alpha   90.00
_cell.angle_beta   90.00
_cell.angle_gamma   90.00
#
_symmetry.space_group_name_H-M   'P 1'
#
loop_
_entity.id
_entity.type
_entity.pdbx_description
1 polymer ?
#
loop_
_entity_poly.entity_id
_entity_poly.type
_entity_poly.pdbx_seq_one_letter_code
_entity_poly.pdbx_strand_id
1 'polypeptide(L)'
;IMEGIDEELEMDVNRRVISRAFKNVVSRSNGTMQTQLDPAMVTMMQMTGGYIDFLHANAEELLGKVQIDEHIADQIINMAVFVAYMRARPSLRQQETTEREFSARLVEQFARLAVCLAAVMGKTSVDDEVLRRVVRCAMDTARGRTLEIVKYLHEEGDNGLETRALSILTCQNDQEERKMLQFLRKLGAVELWTDKEHGNRKAWRLMPRLSRLYAEVISYA
;
A
#
# COMPACT_ATOMS: atom_id res chain seq x y z
N ILE A 1 19.95 4.99 16.19
CA ILE A 1 19.46 3.61 15.99
C ILE A 1 17.94 3.71 16.16
N MET A 2 17.21 3.91 15.06
CA MET A 2 15.77 3.73 15.09
C MET A 2 15.55 2.28 14.67
N GLU A 3 15.54 1.38 15.66
CA GLU A 3 14.95 0.06 15.50
C GLU A 3 13.49 0.29 15.13
N GLY A 4 13.01 -0.45 14.13
CA GLY A 4 11.66 -0.31 13.65
C GLY A 4 10.68 -0.36 14.81
N ILE A 5 9.84 0.64 14.92
CA ILE A 5 8.74 0.64 15.87
C ILE A 5 7.93 -0.60 15.58
N ASP A 6 7.76 -1.45 16.60
CA ASP A 6 6.92 -2.62 16.51
C ASP A 6 5.52 -2.15 16.08
N GLU A 7 5.04 -2.63 14.92
CA GLU A 7 3.76 -2.22 14.33
C GLU A 7 2.59 -2.41 15.31
N GLU A 8 2.69 -3.42 16.18
CA GLU A 8 1.70 -3.72 17.21
C GLU A 8 1.73 -2.65 18.32
N LEU A 9 2.92 -2.20 18.70
CA LEU A 9 3.13 -1.12 19.66
C LEU A 9 2.64 0.23 19.10
N GLU A 10 2.91 0.50 17.83
CA GLU A 10 2.43 1.73 17.16
C GLU A 10 0.90 1.76 17.09
N MET A 11 0.27 0.65 16.73
CA MET A 11 -1.19 0.53 16.73
C MET A 11 -1.79 0.74 18.13
N ASP A 12 -1.17 0.19 19.17
CA ASP A 12 -1.62 0.35 20.55
C ASP A 12 -1.46 1.80 21.03
N VAL A 13 -0.36 2.46 20.69
CA VAL A 13 -0.15 3.88 20.97
C VAL A 13 -1.20 4.73 20.27
N ASN A 14 -1.46 4.48 18.98
CA ASN A 14 -2.46 5.21 18.21
C ASN A 14 -3.87 5.02 18.76
N ARG A 15 -4.26 3.80 19.16
CA ARG A 15 -5.52 3.52 19.84
C ARG A 15 -5.65 4.29 21.16
N ARG A 16 -4.58 4.36 21.95
CA ARG A 16 -4.56 5.13 23.22
C ARG A 16 -4.67 6.63 22.97
N VAL A 17 -4.01 7.15 21.94
CA VAL A 17 -4.11 8.57 21.55
C VAL A 17 -5.54 8.92 21.14
N ILE A 18 -6.16 8.11 20.27
CA ILE A 18 -7.56 8.30 19.86
C ILE A 18 -8.51 8.20 21.05
N SER A 19 -8.35 7.17 21.91
CA SER A 19 -9.17 6.99 23.11
C SER A 19 -9.01 8.17 24.08
N ARG A 20 -7.79 8.71 24.26
CA ARG A 20 -7.53 9.87 25.10
C ARG A 20 -8.13 11.14 24.50
N ALA A 21 -7.99 11.35 23.18
CA ALA A 21 -8.60 12.47 22.48
C ALA A 21 -10.13 12.42 22.61
N PHE A 22 -10.74 11.25 22.40
CA PHE A 22 -12.18 11.05 22.57
C PHE A 22 -12.64 11.33 24.02
N LYS A 23 -11.93 10.78 25.03
CA LYS A 23 -12.23 11.06 26.44
C LYS A 23 -12.11 12.54 26.77
N ASN A 24 -11.12 13.25 26.21
CA ASN A 24 -10.93 14.68 26.41
C ASN A 24 -12.08 15.48 25.79
N VAL A 25 -12.60 15.08 24.64
CA VAL A 25 -13.77 15.70 24.01
C VAL A 25 -15.02 15.47 24.87
N VAL A 26 -15.24 14.21 25.29
CA VAL A 26 -16.39 13.84 26.14
C VAL A 26 -16.32 14.53 27.53
N SER A 27 -15.13 14.57 28.17
CA SER A 27 -14.99 15.24 29.48
C SER A 27 -15.14 16.74 29.39
N ARG A 28 -14.75 17.38 28.29
CA ARG A 28 -15.01 18.81 28.03
C ARG A 28 -16.47 19.08 27.74
N SER A 29 -17.23 18.14 27.19
CA SER A 29 -18.67 18.27 26.98
C SER A 29 -19.48 18.11 28.26
N ASN A 30 -18.95 17.34 29.24
CA ASN A 30 -19.61 17.09 30.53
C ASN A 30 -19.23 18.09 31.66
N GLY A 31 -18.18 18.87 31.47
CA GLY A 31 -17.72 19.86 32.44
C GLY A 31 -18.01 21.29 32.00
N THR A 32 -19.01 21.93 32.55
CA THR A 32 -19.41 23.34 32.68
C THR A 32 -18.85 24.42 31.72
N MET A 33 -18.07 24.05 30.70
CA MET A 33 -17.91 24.81 29.46
C MET A 33 -18.77 24.11 28.40
N GLN A 34 -20.01 24.55 28.26
CA GLN A 34 -20.74 24.46 27.00
C GLN A 34 -19.89 25.22 25.97
N THR A 35 -18.85 24.58 25.45
CA THR A 35 -18.34 24.96 24.14
C THR A 35 -19.50 24.61 23.22
N GLN A 36 -20.33 25.60 22.93
CA GLN A 36 -21.32 25.49 21.86
C GLN A 36 -20.51 25.07 20.65
N LEU A 37 -20.68 23.80 20.25
CA LEU A 37 -20.13 23.34 18.99
C LEU A 37 -20.59 24.35 17.95
N ASP A 38 -19.65 24.82 17.12
CA ASP A 38 -19.98 25.70 16.00
C ASP A 38 -21.21 25.12 15.28
N PRO A 39 -22.29 25.89 15.07
CA PRO A 39 -23.48 25.40 14.38
C PRO A 39 -23.16 24.75 13.04
N ALA A 40 -22.14 25.21 12.33
CA ALA A 40 -21.64 24.60 11.10
C ALA A 40 -21.10 23.19 11.33
N MET A 41 -20.40 22.96 12.45
CA MET A 41 -19.86 21.66 12.83
C MET A 41 -20.99 20.68 13.21
N VAL A 42 -21.99 21.12 13.93
CA VAL A 42 -23.18 20.32 14.25
C VAL A 42 -23.92 19.93 12.99
N THR A 43 -24.11 20.87 12.08
CA THR A 43 -24.73 20.61 10.77
C THR A 43 -23.94 19.56 9.96
N MET A 44 -22.61 19.71 9.88
CA MET A 44 -21.75 18.73 9.21
C MET A 44 -21.86 17.33 9.84
N MET A 45 -21.87 17.24 11.17
CA MET A 45 -22.03 15.96 11.86
C MET A 45 -23.37 15.30 11.56
N GLN A 46 -24.46 16.09 11.54
CA GLN A 46 -25.79 15.60 11.20
C GLN A 46 -25.88 15.14 9.74
N MET A 47 -25.34 15.92 8.81
CA MET A 47 -25.29 15.53 7.38
C MET A 47 -24.47 14.25 7.16
N THR A 48 -23.31 14.15 7.82
CA THR A 48 -22.46 12.95 7.73
C THR A 48 -23.17 11.73 8.32
N GLY A 49 -23.82 11.89 9.51
CA GLY A 49 -24.62 10.82 10.11
C GLY A 49 -25.76 10.37 9.21
N GLY A 50 -26.54 11.31 8.68
CA GLY A 50 -27.63 11.00 7.78
C GLY A 50 -27.16 10.34 6.49
N TYR A 51 -26.00 10.71 5.96
CA TYR A 51 -25.43 10.03 4.79
C TYR A 51 -24.99 8.60 5.11
N ILE A 52 -24.38 8.37 6.28
CA ILE A 52 -24.01 7.02 6.73
C ILE A 52 -25.27 6.14 6.88
N ASP A 53 -26.32 6.67 7.49
CA ASP A 53 -27.61 5.96 7.66
C ASP A 53 -28.23 5.62 6.29
N PHE A 54 -28.19 6.56 5.35
CA PHE A 54 -28.63 6.34 3.97
C PHE A 54 -27.81 5.21 3.30
N LEU A 55 -26.48 5.21 3.41
CA LEU A 55 -25.63 4.16 2.85
C LEU A 55 -25.96 2.79 3.45
N HIS A 56 -26.15 2.73 4.77
CA HIS A 56 -26.51 1.49 5.45
C HIS A 56 -27.88 0.96 4.99
N ALA A 57 -28.88 1.83 4.92
CA ALA A 57 -30.24 1.45 4.52
C ALA A 57 -30.34 0.97 3.06
N ASN A 58 -29.44 1.44 2.18
CA ASN A 58 -29.48 1.17 0.75
C ASN A 58 -28.25 0.38 0.26
N ALA A 59 -27.46 -0.21 1.15
CA ALA A 59 -26.16 -0.82 0.83
C ALA A 59 -26.26 -1.88 -0.28
N GLU A 60 -27.22 -2.77 -0.19
CA GLU A 60 -27.40 -3.86 -1.17
C GLU A 60 -27.70 -3.32 -2.57
N GLU A 61 -28.60 -2.35 -2.65
CA GLU A 61 -28.97 -1.71 -3.93
C GLU A 61 -27.80 -0.91 -4.52
N LEU A 62 -27.09 -0.13 -3.69
CA LEU A 62 -26.00 0.70 -4.14
C LEU A 62 -24.81 -0.15 -4.63
N LEU A 63 -24.42 -1.17 -3.87
CA LEU A 63 -23.35 -2.08 -4.24
C LEU A 63 -23.69 -2.90 -5.49
N GLY A 64 -24.94 -3.35 -5.61
CA GLY A 64 -25.40 -4.11 -6.77
C GLY A 64 -25.41 -3.33 -8.09
N LYS A 65 -25.42 -1.99 -8.03
CA LYS A 65 -25.36 -1.12 -9.22
C LYS A 65 -23.95 -0.85 -9.72
N VAL A 66 -22.92 -1.07 -8.90
CA VAL A 66 -21.54 -0.75 -9.26
C VAL A 66 -20.97 -1.81 -10.19
N GLN A 67 -20.43 -1.37 -11.31
CA GLN A 67 -19.78 -2.22 -12.30
C GLN A 67 -18.28 -1.96 -12.34
N ILE A 68 -17.52 -3.01 -12.61
CA ILE A 68 -16.07 -2.95 -12.89
C ILE A 68 -15.90 -3.41 -14.33
N ASP A 69 -15.34 -2.55 -15.19
CA ASP A 69 -14.99 -2.96 -16.55
C ASP A 69 -13.71 -3.80 -16.58
N GLU A 70 -13.46 -4.46 -17.72
CA GLU A 70 -12.31 -5.36 -17.88
C GLU A 70 -10.99 -4.66 -17.71
N HIS A 71 -10.85 -3.43 -18.20
CA HIS A 71 -9.62 -2.64 -18.05
C HIS A 71 -9.31 -2.35 -16.58
N ILE A 72 -10.29 -1.90 -15.82
CA ILE A 72 -10.14 -1.64 -14.38
C ILE A 72 -9.88 -2.94 -13.61
N ALA A 73 -10.52 -4.04 -14.00
CA ALA A 73 -10.26 -5.35 -13.40
C ALA A 73 -8.80 -5.78 -13.58
N ASP A 74 -8.25 -5.61 -14.78
CA ASP A 74 -6.83 -5.89 -15.07
C ASP A 74 -5.89 -5.02 -14.23
N GLN A 75 -6.19 -3.74 -14.07
CA GLN A 75 -5.40 -2.84 -13.21
C GLN A 75 -5.43 -3.29 -11.74
N ILE A 76 -6.59 -3.70 -11.22
CA ILE A 76 -6.70 -4.25 -9.86
C ILE A 76 -5.88 -5.54 -9.72
N ILE A 77 -5.89 -6.42 -10.72
CA ILE A 77 -5.10 -7.65 -10.72
C ILE A 77 -3.59 -7.33 -10.71
N ASN A 78 -3.14 -6.45 -11.61
CA ASN A 78 -1.74 -6.05 -11.72
C ASN A 78 -1.23 -5.40 -10.41
N MET A 79 -2.03 -4.51 -9.83
CA MET A 79 -1.75 -3.91 -8.54
C MET A 79 -1.65 -4.95 -7.41
N ALA A 80 -2.58 -5.89 -7.35
CA ALA A 80 -2.57 -6.95 -6.33
C ALA A 80 -1.34 -7.86 -6.46
N VAL A 81 -0.96 -8.20 -7.69
CA VAL A 81 0.27 -8.96 -7.97
C VAL A 81 1.49 -8.18 -7.53
N PHE A 82 1.57 -6.88 -7.84
CA PHE A 82 2.65 -6.01 -7.39
C PHE A 82 2.75 -5.96 -5.87
N VAL A 83 1.65 -5.69 -5.17
CA VAL A 83 1.61 -5.64 -3.70
C VAL A 83 2.01 -6.98 -3.08
N ALA A 84 1.63 -8.11 -3.69
CA ALA A 84 2.05 -9.43 -3.22
C ALA A 84 3.56 -9.63 -3.28
N TYR A 85 4.26 -9.05 -4.28
CA TYR A 85 5.72 -9.02 -4.31
C TYR A 85 6.29 -8.14 -3.19
N MET A 86 5.71 -6.97 -2.96
CA MET A 86 6.22 -6.02 -1.95
C MET A 86 6.03 -6.53 -0.52
N ARG A 87 4.99 -7.32 -0.28
CA ARG A 87 4.68 -7.91 1.04
C ARG A 87 5.36 -9.25 1.30
N ALA A 88 6.01 -9.82 0.30
CA ALA A 88 6.75 -11.06 0.49
C ALA A 88 7.85 -10.87 1.54
N ARG A 89 7.98 -11.85 2.44
CA ARG A 89 8.98 -11.83 3.52
C ARG A 89 9.86 -13.09 3.46
N PRO A 90 11.12 -13.00 3.89
CA PRO A 90 11.94 -14.18 4.07
C PRO A 90 11.30 -15.11 5.09
N SER A 91 11.20 -16.40 4.80
CA SER A 91 10.73 -17.37 5.79
C SER A 91 11.68 -17.39 6.98
N LEU A 92 11.13 -17.27 8.19
CA LEU A 92 11.88 -17.38 9.46
C LEU A 92 12.38 -18.82 9.70
N ARG A 93 11.75 -19.81 9.08
CA ARG A 93 12.22 -21.18 9.07
C ARG A 93 13.18 -21.33 7.90
N GLN A 94 14.39 -21.77 8.15
CA GLN A 94 15.50 -21.99 7.20
C GLN A 94 15.15 -22.90 5.98
N GLN A 95 13.89 -23.12 5.70
CA GLN A 95 13.40 -23.81 4.53
C GLN A 95 13.44 -22.86 3.33
N GLU A 96 13.97 -23.36 2.25
CA GLU A 96 14.29 -22.66 0.99
C GLU A 96 13.08 -22.04 0.24
N THR A 97 11.89 -22.10 0.80
CA THR A 97 10.67 -21.59 0.18
C THR A 97 10.46 -20.12 0.54
N THR A 98 10.55 -19.25 -0.45
CA THR A 98 10.11 -17.88 -0.36
C THR A 98 8.58 -17.85 -0.28
N GLU A 99 8.04 -17.49 0.87
CA GLU A 99 6.60 -17.32 1.04
C GLU A 99 6.18 -15.96 0.43
N ARG A 100 5.45 -16.01 -0.66
CA ARG A 100 4.74 -14.87 -1.23
C ARG A 100 3.26 -15.02 -0.94
N GLU A 101 2.63 -13.96 -0.46
CA GLU A 101 1.18 -13.92 -0.30
C GLU A 101 0.50 -14.23 -1.63
N PHE A 102 -0.58 -15.02 -1.58
CA PHE A 102 -1.34 -15.33 -2.79
C PHE A 102 -2.13 -14.10 -3.24
N SER A 103 -1.86 -13.62 -4.45
CA SER A 103 -2.41 -12.36 -4.95
C SER A 103 -3.93 -12.36 -5.08
N ALA A 104 -4.58 -13.52 -5.22
CA ALA A 104 -6.03 -13.62 -5.34
C ALA A 104 -6.78 -12.99 -4.15
N ARG A 105 -6.26 -13.16 -2.92
CA ARG A 105 -6.83 -12.50 -1.75
C ARG A 105 -6.75 -10.98 -1.83
N LEU A 106 -5.64 -10.45 -2.33
CA LEU A 106 -5.46 -9.01 -2.52
C LEU A 106 -6.36 -8.49 -3.64
N VAL A 107 -6.52 -9.24 -4.74
CA VAL A 107 -7.48 -8.91 -5.80
C VAL A 107 -8.88 -8.74 -5.23
N GLU A 108 -9.34 -9.72 -4.44
CA GLU A 108 -10.65 -9.66 -3.79
C GLU A 108 -10.79 -8.43 -2.88
N GLN A 109 -9.78 -8.16 -2.04
CA GLN A 109 -9.80 -7.02 -1.13
C GLN A 109 -9.83 -5.68 -1.87
N PHE A 110 -9.02 -5.52 -2.92
CA PHE A 110 -8.98 -4.28 -3.69
C PHE A 110 -10.23 -4.09 -4.56
N ALA A 111 -10.78 -5.17 -5.14
CA ALA A 111 -12.03 -5.10 -5.84
C ALA A 111 -13.19 -4.69 -4.92
N ARG A 112 -13.29 -5.29 -3.73
CA ARG A 112 -14.28 -4.89 -2.71
C ARG A 112 -14.11 -3.42 -2.31
N LEU A 113 -12.88 -2.99 -2.06
CA LEU A 113 -12.59 -1.60 -1.73
C LEU A 113 -13.04 -0.66 -2.85
N ALA A 114 -12.76 -1.00 -4.11
CA ALA A 114 -13.14 -0.22 -5.28
C ALA A 114 -14.66 -0.07 -5.38
N VAL A 115 -15.41 -1.18 -5.24
CA VAL A 115 -16.88 -1.18 -5.28
C VAL A 115 -17.46 -0.34 -4.13
N CYS A 116 -16.95 -0.53 -2.91
CA CYS A 116 -17.39 0.27 -1.76
C CYS A 116 -17.12 1.76 -1.94
N LEU A 117 -15.94 2.13 -2.42
CA LEU A 117 -15.59 3.53 -2.69
C LEU A 117 -16.48 4.13 -3.79
N ALA A 118 -16.73 3.41 -4.87
CA ALA A 118 -17.62 3.87 -5.93
C ALA A 118 -19.04 4.12 -5.38
N ALA A 119 -19.58 3.17 -4.61
CA ALA A 119 -20.90 3.33 -3.96
C ALA A 119 -20.96 4.54 -3.03
N VAL A 120 -19.94 4.72 -2.17
CA VAL A 120 -19.83 5.89 -1.26
C VAL A 120 -19.68 7.20 -2.04
N MET A 121 -19.06 7.19 -3.21
CA MET A 121 -18.95 8.37 -4.08
C MET A 121 -20.17 8.59 -4.97
N GLY A 122 -21.22 7.79 -4.82
CA GLY A 122 -22.46 7.87 -5.63
C GLY A 122 -22.26 7.48 -7.09
N LYS A 123 -21.26 6.66 -7.41
CA LYS A 123 -20.94 6.21 -8.76
C LYS A 123 -21.51 4.82 -9.02
N THR A 124 -21.88 4.56 -10.26
CA THR A 124 -22.36 3.25 -10.72
C THR A 124 -21.29 2.42 -11.43
N SER A 125 -20.07 2.96 -11.52
CA SER A 125 -18.90 2.26 -12.07
C SER A 125 -17.63 2.66 -11.33
N VAL A 126 -16.66 1.76 -11.30
CA VAL A 126 -15.32 2.06 -10.84
C VAL A 126 -14.57 2.76 -11.97
N ASP A 127 -14.28 4.04 -11.79
CA ASP A 127 -13.52 4.86 -12.73
C ASP A 127 -12.09 5.12 -12.22
N ASP A 128 -11.31 5.88 -13.00
CA ASP A 128 -9.92 6.23 -12.65
C ASP A 128 -9.80 7.02 -11.34
N GLU A 129 -10.83 7.79 -10.96
CA GLU A 129 -10.81 8.52 -9.69
C GLU A 129 -10.91 7.56 -8.49
N VAL A 130 -11.80 6.57 -8.59
CA VAL A 130 -11.92 5.50 -7.59
C VAL A 130 -10.66 4.66 -7.58
N LEU A 131 -10.15 4.26 -8.76
CA LEU A 131 -8.94 3.45 -8.88
C LEU A 131 -7.73 4.13 -8.23
N ARG A 132 -7.52 5.43 -8.45
CA ARG A 132 -6.44 6.19 -7.78
C ARG A 132 -6.50 6.10 -6.26
N ARG A 133 -7.68 6.10 -5.66
CA ARG A 133 -7.84 5.95 -4.21
C ARG A 133 -7.48 4.54 -3.74
N VAL A 134 -7.88 3.52 -4.51
CA VAL A 134 -7.50 2.13 -4.24
C VAL A 134 -5.99 1.94 -4.35
N VAL A 135 -5.35 2.51 -5.39
CA VAL A 135 -3.90 2.48 -5.57
C VAL A 135 -3.16 3.10 -4.39
N ARG A 136 -3.62 4.23 -3.88
CA ARG A 136 -3.03 4.84 -2.67
C ARG A 136 -3.08 3.90 -1.47
N CYS A 137 -4.23 3.29 -1.21
CA CYS A 137 -4.36 2.29 -0.15
C CYS A 137 -3.44 1.08 -0.39
N ALA A 138 -3.35 0.60 -1.61
CA ALA A 138 -2.48 -0.51 -1.98
C ALA A 138 -1.00 -0.18 -1.78
N MET A 139 -0.55 1.01 -2.21
CA MET A 139 0.82 1.48 -2.02
C MET A 139 1.16 1.69 -0.54
N ASP A 140 0.19 2.12 0.28
CA ASP A 140 0.38 2.21 1.74
C ASP A 140 0.61 0.84 2.38
N THR A 141 -0.01 -0.22 1.84
CA THR A 141 0.22 -1.59 2.31
C THR A 141 1.52 -2.21 1.76
N ALA A 142 2.06 -1.64 0.69
CA ALA A 142 3.32 -2.06 0.05
C ALA A 142 4.56 -1.34 0.61
N ARG A 143 4.39 -0.47 1.61
CA ARG A 143 5.49 0.31 2.22
C ARG A 143 6.58 -0.59 2.76
N GLY A 144 7.79 -0.04 2.79
CA GLY A 144 8.95 -0.66 3.39
C GLY A 144 10.11 -0.81 2.41
N ARG A 145 11.17 -1.44 2.90
CA ARG A 145 12.45 -1.56 2.21
C ARG A 145 12.37 -2.20 0.82
N THR A 146 11.49 -3.18 0.65
CA THR A 146 11.29 -3.82 -0.66
C THR A 146 10.83 -2.82 -1.71
N LEU A 147 9.87 -1.96 -1.36
CA LEU A 147 9.36 -0.93 -2.25
C LEU A 147 10.42 0.13 -2.58
N GLU A 148 11.24 0.52 -1.59
CA GLU A 148 12.34 1.47 -1.79
C GLU A 148 13.37 0.92 -2.78
N ILE A 149 13.78 -0.33 -2.63
CA ILE A 149 14.69 -1.00 -3.57
C ILE A 149 14.10 -1.02 -4.98
N VAL A 150 12.81 -1.41 -5.10
CA VAL A 150 12.11 -1.46 -6.39
C VAL A 150 12.07 -0.08 -7.03
N LYS A 151 11.78 0.97 -6.26
CA LYS A 151 11.77 2.35 -6.74
C LYS A 151 13.12 2.76 -7.32
N TYR A 152 14.21 2.61 -6.56
CA TYR A 152 15.55 2.98 -7.03
C TYR A 152 16.00 2.18 -8.25
N LEU A 153 15.72 0.87 -8.28
CA LEU A 153 16.05 0.04 -9.43
C LEU A 153 15.23 0.40 -10.67
N HIS A 154 13.96 0.83 -10.48
CA HIS A 154 13.13 1.27 -11.59
C HIS A 154 13.61 2.62 -12.16
N GLU A 155 13.98 3.57 -11.29
CA GLU A 155 14.52 4.88 -11.69
C GLU A 155 15.83 4.75 -12.48
N GLU A 156 16.69 3.78 -12.12
CA GLU A 156 17.95 3.52 -12.82
C GLU A 156 17.77 2.74 -14.13
N GLY A 157 16.69 1.98 -14.24
CA GLY A 157 16.35 1.23 -15.46
C GLY A 157 17.35 0.11 -15.77
N ASP A 158 17.76 0.01 -17.05
CA ASP A 158 18.59 -1.08 -17.54
C ASP A 158 20.06 -1.02 -17.07
N ASN A 159 20.54 0.14 -16.58
CA ASN A 159 21.88 0.26 -16.03
C ASN A 159 22.04 -0.52 -14.73
N GLY A 160 20.98 -0.61 -13.95
CA GLY A 160 20.96 -1.26 -12.66
C GLY A 160 21.87 -0.60 -11.63
N LEU A 161 21.77 -1.03 -10.37
CA LEU A 161 22.54 -0.49 -9.25
C LEU A 161 23.40 -1.56 -8.58
N GLU A 162 24.60 -1.18 -8.16
CA GLU A 162 25.45 -2.03 -7.33
C GLU A 162 24.88 -2.14 -5.92
N THR A 163 25.18 -3.25 -5.21
CA THR A 163 24.75 -3.45 -3.83
C THR A 163 25.14 -2.28 -2.94
N ARG A 164 26.37 -1.76 -3.10
CA ARG A 164 26.86 -0.62 -2.30
C ARG A 164 26.10 0.67 -2.59
N ALA A 165 25.72 0.93 -3.84
CA ALA A 165 24.93 2.09 -4.20
C ALA A 165 23.53 2.00 -3.57
N LEU A 166 22.89 0.83 -3.64
CA LEU A 166 21.60 0.58 -3.00
C LEU A 166 21.68 0.71 -1.48
N SER A 167 22.71 0.17 -0.84
CA SER A 167 22.89 0.27 0.63
C SER A 167 23.00 1.73 1.11
N ILE A 168 23.63 2.59 0.32
CA ILE A 168 23.68 4.03 0.61
C ILE A 168 22.31 4.67 0.44
N LEU A 169 21.59 4.38 -0.67
CA LEU A 169 20.29 4.96 -0.95
C LEU A 169 19.22 4.53 0.06
N THR A 170 19.27 3.27 0.51
CA THR A 170 18.35 2.72 1.51
C THR A 170 18.80 2.94 2.96
N CYS A 171 19.92 3.61 3.17
CA CYS A 171 20.53 3.84 4.51
C CYS A 171 20.76 2.53 5.28
N GLN A 172 21.18 1.46 4.60
CA GLN A 172 21.41 0.13 5.17
C GLN A 172 22.91 -0.26 5.06
N ASN A 173 23.29 -1.30 5.79
CA ASN A 173 24.61 -1.89 5.57
C ASN A 173 24.60 -2.87 4.37
N ASP A 174 25.75 -3.04 3.74
CA ASP A 174 25.92 -3.86 2.54
C ASP A 174 25.51 -5.33 2.73
N GLN A 175 25.63 -5.88 3.93
CA GLN A 175 25.30 -7.28 4.20
C GLN A 175 23.80 -7.49 4.23
N GLU A 176 23.08 -6.60 4.89
CA GLU A 176 21.59 -6.64 4.95
C GLU A 176 21.00 -6.34 3.58
N GLU A 177 21.59 -5.38 2.83
CA GLU A 177 21.16 -5.09 1.47
C GLU A 177 21.36 -6.30 0.56
N ARG A 178 22.51 -6.97 0.66
CA ARG A 178 22.77 -8.20 -0.10
C ARG A 178 21.81 -9.33 0.22
N LYS A 179 21.46 -9.52 1.49
CA LYS A 179 20.47 -10.53 1.90
C LYS A 179 19.09 -10.24 1.28
N MET A 180 18.66 -8.97 1.33
CA MET A 180 17.39 -8.57 0.75
C MET A 180 17.37 -8.75 -0.77
N LEU A 181 18.42 -8.34 -1.47
CA LEU A 181 18.53 -8.52 -2.92
C LEU A 181 18.57 -10.00 -3.32
N GLN A 182 19.24 -10.85 -2.54
CA GLN A 182 19.20 -12.30 -2.77
C GLN A 182 17.80 -12.89 -2.56
N PHE A 183 17.08 -12.40 -1.55
CA PHE A 183 15.69 -12.77 -1.33
C PHE A 183 14.80 -12.33 -2.50
N LEU A 184 14.89 -11.08 -2.94
CA LEU A 184 14.15 -10.57 -4.10
C LEU A 184 14.49 -11.32 -5.39
N ARG A 185 15.75 -11.76 -5.55
CA ARG A 185 16.16 -12.61 -6.66
C ARG A 185 15.48 -13.98 -6.61
N LYS A 186 15.39 -14.60 -5.43
CA LYS A 186 14.66 -15.88 -5.25
C LYS A 186 13.18 -15.74 -5.57
N LEU A 187 12.58 -14.58 -5.29
CA LEU A 187 11.20 -14.26 -5.67
C LEU A 187 11.02 -14.01 -7.17
N GLY A 188 12.10 -13.87 -7.94
CA GLY A 188 12.03 -13.47 -9.34
C GLY A 188 11.66 -12.00 -9.53
N ALA A 189 11.93 -11.14 -8.54
CA ALA A 189 11.68 -9.71 -8.57
C ALA A 189 12.84 -8.93 -9.18
N VAL A 190 14.07 -9.35 -8.87
CA VAL A 190 15.31 -8.74 -9.36
C VAL A 190 16.25 -9.78 -9.94
N GLU A 191 17.15 -9.35 -10.80
CA GLU A 191 18.25 -10.17 -11.31
C GLU A 191 19.58 -9.49 -11.06
N LEU A 192 20.64 -10.32 -10.90
CA LEU A 192 22.01 -9.86 -10.89
C LEU A 192 22.55 -9.91 -12.32
N TRP A 193 22.83 -8.76 -12.87
CA TRP A 193 23.38 -8.59 -14.21
C TRP A 193 24.88 -8.29 -14.13
N THR A 194 25.63 -8.71 -15.13
CA THR A 194 27.06 -8.43 -15.26
C THR A 194 27.29 -7.63 -16.53
N ASP A 195 27.68 -6.39 -16.36
CA ASP A 195 28.06 -5.50 -17.45
C ASP A 195 29.47 -5.85 -17.94
N LYS A 196 29.53 -6.51 -19.10
CA LYS A 196 30.79 -6.90 -19.72
C LYS A 196 31.50 -5.74 -20.43
N GLU A 197 30.74 -4.71 -20.82
CA GLU A 197 31.27 -3.55 -21.53
C GLU A 197 31.98 -2.59 -20.57
N HIS A 198 31.56 -2.54 -19.32
CA HIS A 198 32.13 -1.69 -18.26
C HIS A 198 32.88 -2.50 -17.20
N GLY A 199 33.80 -3.38 -17.62
CA GLY A 199 34.73 -4.05 -16.71
C GLY A 199 34.15 -5.16 -15.83
N ASN A 200 33.13 -5.88 -16.29
CA ASN A 200 32.42 -6.92 -15.53
C ASN A 200 31.76 -6.40 -14.24
N ARG A 201 31.28 -5.17 -14.28
CA ARG A 201 30.52 -4.57 -13.18
C ARG A 201 29.28 -5.42 -12.89
N LYS A 202 29.04 -5.75 -11.61
CA LYS A 202 27.85 -6.47 -11.17
C LYS A 202 26.82 -5.48 -10.66
N ALA A 203 25.64 -5.46 -11.31
CA ALA A 203 24.53 -4.60 -10.94
C ALA A 203 23.25 -5.40 -10.77
N TRP A 204 22.36 -4.90 -9.95
CA TRP A 204 21.01 -5.43 -9.76
C TRP A 204 20.03 -4.61 -10.59
N ARG A 205 19.08 -5.26 -11.22
CA ARG A 205 17.99 -4.59 -11.95
C ARG A 205 16.68 -5.33 -11.75
N LEU A 206 15.59 -4.65 -12.00
CA LEU A 206 14.27 -5.26 -11.92
C LEU A 206 14.08 -6.27 -13.05
N MET A 207 13.38 -7.35 -12.73
CA MET A 207 12.84 -8.20 -13.79
C MET A 207 11.81 -7.41 -14.62
N PRO A 208 11.78 -7.55 -15.95
CA PRO A 208 10.92 -6.75 -16.84
C PRO A 208 9.44 -6.78 -16.47
N ARG A 209 8.97 -7.92 -15.94
CA ARG A 209 7.59 -8.05 -15.46
C ARG A 209 7.31 -7.13 -14.28
N LEU A 210 8.20 -7.11 -13.28
CA LEU A 210 7.99 -6.29 -12.08
C LEU A 210 8.14 -4.80 -12.40
N SER A 211 9.08 -4.45 -13.27
CA SER A 211 9.26 -3.06 -13.74
C SER A 211 7.99 -2.54 -14.42
N ARG A 212 7.35 -3.36 -15.26
CA ARG A 212 6.06 -3.04 -15.89
C ARG A 212 4.95 -2.84 -14.87
N LEU A 213 4.78 -3.80 -13.94
CA LEU A 213 3.77 -3.72 -12.90
C LEU A 213 3.93 -2.45 -12.04
N TYR A 214 5.17 -2.12 -11.68
CA TYR A 214 5.45 -0.90 -10.93
C TYR A 214 5.09 0.36 -11.73
N ALA A 215 5.50 0.45 -13.00
CA ALA A 215 5.18 1.57 -13.87
C ALA A 215 3.67 1.79 -14.02
N GLU A 216 2.90 0.70 -14.20
CA GLU A 216 1.44 0.75 -14.28
C GLU A 216 0.83 1.26 -12.97
N VAL A 217 1.27 0.73 -11.82
CA VAL A 217 0.73 1.14 -10.51
C VAL A 217 1.03 2.60 -10.21
N ILE A 218 2.25 3.08 -10.46
CA ILE A 218 2.60 4.48 -10.17
C ILE A 218 1.94 5.49 -11.11
N SER A 219 1.47 5.07 -12.29
CA SER A 219 0.74 5.96 -13.20
C SER A 219 -0.59 6.45 -12.63
N TYR A 220 -1.12 5.76 -11.61
CA TYR A 220 -2.34 6.14 -10.88
C TYR A 220 -2.09 6.70 -9.47
N ALA A 221 -0.83 6.76 -8.99
CA ALA A 221 -0.47 7.11 -7.60
C ALA A 221 -0.50 8.63 -7.28
#